data_c5a6e4888e94f99560f5579748f25d1d
#
_entry.id   c5a6e4888e94f99560f5579748f25d1d
#
_cell.length_a   1.000
_cell.length_b   1.000
_cell.length_c   1.000
_cell.angle_alpha   90.00
_cell.angle_beta   90.00
_cell.angle_gamma   90.00
#
_symmetry.space_group_name_H-M   'P 1'
#
loop_
_entity.id
_entity.type
_entity.pdbx_description
1 polymer ?
#
loop_
_entity_poly.entity_id
_entity_poly.type
_entity_poly.pdbx_seq_one_letter_code
_entity_poly.pdbx_strand_id
1 'polypeptide(L)'
;VSLIFAVAMLVIIVAVGCAIDYGYAVRQRDYALGVLDTAVVTAAANLMESRAATDAARTKVASASVDSYIASSNATGLLADARTEVVTSGLGSTVTATADVSVPTSFLGIIGVDRIDFTLSSSSESTSTPYVDVTLLVDTSGSMALGATAADIDRLVANVRCAFACHDNPGADSFAWAAANGVTLRYDLIRQSVLNFADYIEDIDTVGHTRVQIYTFDDSLRRNLALTTDMVQVRANLPAAPQTSGETVGGTRWWTYADTIPGLIGGGGDGTSRAKAIKLVMMLTDGVQDPNRTWTWDTPLRDYVREFDPTVCDTLRMQNAKVGVVQVPYLDLTGDWGYDATLGMPSLLGRNGDRHADTTYALQRCGGDLYHLATSAESVVDSFKTLYARAVPPRLSR
;
A
#
# COMPACT_ATOMS: atom_id res chain seq x y z
N VAL A 1 -14.92 -62.98 -52.57
CA VAL A 1 -15.62 -62.08 -51.63
C VAL A 1 -15.09 -62.24 -50.19
N SER A 2 -14.99 -63.46 -49.67
CA SER A 2 -14.56 -63.70 -48.30
C SER A 2 -13.12 -63.21 -47.96
N LEU A 3 -12.18 -63.34 -48.92
CA LEU A 3 -10.78 -62.89 -48.73
C LEU A 3 -10.69 -61.35 -48.71
N ILE A 4 -11.44 -60.68 -49.62
CA ILE A 4 -11.50 -59.18 -49.65
C ILE A 4 -12.11 -58.66 -48.36
N PHE A 5 -13.17 -59.28 -47.85
CA PHE A 5 -13.82 -58.92 -46.59
C PHE A 5 -12.87 -59.11 -45.39
N ALA A 6 -12.13 -60.19 -45.33
CA ALA A 6 -11.16 -60.47 -44.25
C ALA A 6 -10.03 -59.43 -44.23
N VAL A 7 -9.48 -59.06 -45.40
CA VAL A 7 -8.46 -58.00 -45.52
C VAL A 7 -9.02 -56.60 -45.15
N ALA A 8 -10.21 -56.29 -45.62
CA ALA A 8 -10.87 -54.99 -45.32
C ALA A 8 -11.21 -54.89 -43.82
N MET A 9 -11.65 -55.99 -43.18
CA MET A 9 -11.93 -56.05 -41.77
C MET A 9 -10.68 -55.81 -40.90
N LEU A 10 -9.54 -56.37 -41.30
CA LEU A 10 -8.28 -56.18 -40.60
C LEU A 10 -7.84 -54.70 -40.63
N VAL A 11 -7.96 -54.04 -41.77
CA VAL A 11 -7.68 -52.58 -41.89
C VAL A 11 -8.60 -51.76 -41.00
N ILE A 12 -9.89 -52.07 -40.96
CA ILE A 12 -10.85 -51.39 -40.08
C ILE A 12 -10.51 -51.61 -38.60
N ILE A 13 -10.19 -52.81 -38.20
CA ILE A 13 -9.79 -53.13 -36.79
C ILE A 13 -8.55 -52.32 -36.38
N VAL A 14 -7.54 -52.26 -37.24
CA VAL A 14 -6.33 -51.48 -36.98
C VAL A 14 -6.67 -49.99 -36.91
N ALA A 15 -7.47 -49.45 -37.83
CA ALA A 15 -7.84 -48.04 -37.81
C ALA A 15 -8.64 -47.66 -36.56
N VAL A 16 -9.59 -48.48 -36.11
CA VAL A 16 -10.36 -48.29 -34.90
C VAL A 16 -9.44 -48.39 -33.66
N GLY A 17 -8.55 -49.41 -33.67
CA GLY A 17 -7.56 -49.55 -32.59
C GLY A 17 -6.63 -48.35 -32.45
N CYS A 18 -6.12 -47.83 -33.58
CA CYS A 18 -5.31 -46.58 -33.57
C CYS A 18 -6.08 -45.39 -33.00
N ALA A 19 -7.36 -45.24 -33.32
CA ALA A 19 -8.20 -44.17 -32.79
C ALA A 19 -8.42 -44.32 -31.28
N ILE A 20 -8.53 -45.54 -30.77
CA ILE A 20 -8.67 -45.81 -29.32
C ILE A 20 -7.36 -45.47 -28.59
N ASP A 21 -6.20 -45.94 -29.05
CA ASP A 21 -4.90 -45.61 -28.45
C ASP A 21 -4.64 -44.11 -28.44
N TYR A 22 -4.88 -43.42 -29.56
CA TYR A 22 -4.71 -42.00 -29.66
C TYR A 22 -5.65 -41.26 -28.69
N GLY A 23 -6.93 -41.63 -28.68
CA GLY A 23 -7.90 -41.03 -27.74
C GLY A 23 -7.57 -41.26 -26.29
N TYR A 24 -6.95 -42.43 -25.93
CA TYR A 24 -6.44 -42.70 -24.60
C TYR A 24 -5.21 -41.84 -24.29
N ALA A 25 -4.26 -41.74 -25.21
CA ALA A 25 -3.06 -40.96 -25.05
C ALA A 25 -3.38 -39.44 -24.83
N VAL A 26 -4.33 -38.88 -25.61
CA VAL A 26 -4.80 -37.50 -25.45
C VAL A 26 -5.43 -37.27 -24.07
N ARG A 27 -6.22 -38.19 -23.55
CA ARG A 27 -6.79 -38.09 -22.20
C ARG A 27 -5.72 -38.13 -21.10
N GLN A 28 -4.72 -38.96 -21.25
CA GLN A 28 -3.59 -39.04 -20.30
C GLN A 28 -2.76 -37.77 -20.35
N ARG A 29 -2.52 -37.20 -21.55
CA ARG A 29 -1.89 -35.92 -21.76
C ARG A 29 -2.65 -34.78 -21.05
N ASP A 30 -3.95 -34.69 -21.29
CA ASP A 30 -4.79 -33.62 -20.72
C ASP A 30 -4.90 -33.72 -19.19
N TYR A 31 -4.96 -34.93 -18.65
CA TYR A 31 -4.90 -35.18 -17.23
C TYR A 31 -3.54 -34.74 -16.63
N ALA A 32 -2.42 -35.17 -17.24
CA ALA A 32 -1.08 -34.79 -16.81
C ALA A 32 -0.86 -33.26 -16.88
N LEU A 33 -1.35 -32.62 -17.94
CA LEU A 33 -1.29 -31.15 -18.08
C LEU A 33 -2.08 -30.45 -16.97
N GLY A 34 -3.30 -30.90 -16.65
CA GLY A 34 -4.10 -30.32 -15.57
C GLY A 34 -3.43 -30.45 -14.18
N VAL A 35 -2.73 -31.56 -13.94
CA VAL A 35 -1.92 -31.73 -12.72
C VAL A 35 -0.73 -30.77 -12.73
N LEU A 36 -0.03 -30.64 -13.86
CA LEU A 36 1.12 -29.74 -14.00
C LEU A 36 0.71 -28.26 -13.85
N ASP A 37 -0.42 -27.87 -14.41
CA ASP A 37 -0.99 -26.50 -14.26
C ASP A 37 -1.25 -26.17 -12.80
N THR A 38 -1.88 -27.09 -12.07
CA THR A 38 -2.16 -26.86 -10.63
C THR A 38 -0.88 -26.85 -9.81
N ALA A 39 0.09 -27.68 -10.16
CA ALA A 39 1.39 -27.74 -9.47
C ALA A 39 2.15 -26.41 -9.60
N VAL A 40 2.21 -25.82 -10.81
CA VAL A 40 2.91 -24.52 -11.01
C VAL A 40 2.18 -23.36 -10.36
N VAL A 41 0.84 -23.34 -10.34
CA VAL A 41 0.06 -22.33 -9.61
C VAL A 41 0.33 -22.43 -8.11
N THR A 42 0.36 -23.65 -7.55
CA THR A 42 0.69 -23.88 -6.14
C THR A 42 2.12 -23.46 -5.82
N ALA A 43 3.07 -23.78 -6.69
CA ALA A 43 4.46 -23.38 -6.53
C ALA A 43 4.63 -21.87 -6.60
N ALA A 44 3.93 -21.19 -7.51
CA ALA A 44 3.92 -19.74 -7.61
C ALA A 44 3.35 -19.08 -6.35
N ALA A 45 2.28 -19.62 -5.77
CA ALA A 45 1.72 -19.15 -4.50
C ALA A 45 2.70 -19.33 -3.34
N ASN A 46 3.32 -20.50 -3.21
CA ASN A 46 4.33 -20.78 -2.16
C ASN A 46 5.58 -19.88 -2.29
N LEU A 47 5.94 -19.48 -3.52
CA LEU A 47 7.02 -18.50 -3.72
C LEU A 47 6.67 -17.12 -3.18
N MET A 48 5.42 -16.68 -3.26
CA MET A 48 4.98 -15.39 -2.70
C MET A 48 5.16 -15.34 -1.18
N GLU A 49 4.92 -16.45 -0.50
CA GLU A 49 5.07 -16.58 0.96
C GLU A 49 6.52 -16.87 1.38
N SER A 50 7.39 -17.23 0.44
CA SER A 50 8.77 -17.61 0.73
C SER A 50 9.66 -16.39 0.95
N ARG A 51 10.69 -16.57 1.85
CA ARG A 51 11.76 -15.59 2.06
C ARG A 51 12.98 -15.84 1.15
N ALA A 52 12.81 -16.60 0.07
CA ALA A 52 13.89 -16.95 -0.83
C ALA A 52 14.39 -15.72 -1.59
N ALA A 53 15.63 -15.30 -1.31
CA ALA A 53 16.22 -14.06 -1.82
C ALA A 53 17.01 -14.23 -3.14
N THR A 54 17.35 -15.48 -3.51
CA THR A 54 18.12 -15.79 -4.73
C THR A 54 17.33 -16.70 -5.67
N ASP A 55 17.60 -16.60 -6.97
CA ASP A 55 16.92 -17.45 -7.98
C ASP A 55 17.12 -18.93 -7.69
N ALA A 56 18.31 -19.35 -7.26
CA ALA A 56 18.57 -20.73 -6.87
C ALA A 56 17.71 -21.19 -5.67
N ALA A 57 17.52 -20.32 -4.66
CA ALA A 57 16.65 -20.61 -3.53
C ALA A 57 15.17 -20.65 -3.94
N ARG A 58 14.74 -19.76 -4.83
CA ARG A 58 13.39 -19.73 -5.40
C ARG A 58 13.09 -20.98 -6.22
N THR A 59 14.02 -21.38 -7.10
CA THR A 59 13.89 -22.61 -7.89
C THR A 59 13.76 -23.82 -6.97
N LYS A 60 14.54 -23.90 -5.88
CA LYS A 60 14.44 -24.99 -4.91
C LYS A 60 13.08 -25.04 -4.21
N VAL A 61 12.51 -23.89 -3.83
CA VAL A 61 11.17 -23.83 -3.22
C VAL A 61 10.10 -24.24 -4.22
N ALA A 62 10.18 -23.73 -5.45
CA ALA A 62 9.21 -24.04 -6.51
C ALA A 62 9.27 -25.51 -6.90
N SER A 63 10.47 -26.08 -7.12
CA SER A 63 10.63 -27.49 -7.46
C SER A 63 10.09 -28.40 -6.37
N ALA A 64 10.43 -28.13 -5.09
CA ALA A 64 9.89 -28.91 -3.97
C ALA A 64 8.35 -28.87 -3.90
N SER A 65 7.76 -27.72 -4.25
CA SER A 65 6.30 -27.55 -4.29
C SER A 65 5.67 -28.32 -5.44
N VAL A 66 6.24 -28.24 -6.65
CA VAL A 66 5.80 -29.00 -7.84
C VAL A 66 5.90 -30.51 -7.57
N ASP A 67 7.05 -30.99 -7.07
CA ASP A 67 7.29 -32.37 -6.77
C ASP A 67 6.31 -32.92 -5.72
N SER A 68 6.06 -32.12 -4.66
CA SER A 68 5.10 -32.48 -3.61
C SER A 68 3.69 -32.60 -4.13
N TYR A 69 3.26 -31.69 -5.03
CA TYR A 69 1.93 -31.76 -5.63
C TYR A 69 1.78 -32.96 -6.57
N ILE A 70 2.78 -33.19 -7.44
CA ILE A 70 2.81 -34.36 -8.32
C ILE A 70 2.75 -35.65 -7.52
N ALA A 71 3.55 -35.75 -6.45
CA ALA A 71 3.58 -36.94 -5.57
C ALA A 71 2.24 -37.23 -4.88
N SER A 72 1.45 -36.18 -4.60
CA SER A 72 0.10 -36.32 -4.04
C SER A 72 -0.98 -36.66 -5.06
N SER A 73 -0.65 -36.61 -6.34
CA SER A 73 -1.55 -36.90 -7.46
C SER A 73 -1.37 -38.31 -7.97
N ASN A 74 -2.35 -38.82 -8.75
CA ASN A 74 -2.21 -40.12 -9.44
C ASN A 74 -1.40 -40.01 -10.75
N ALA A 75 -0.75 -38.87 -11.02
CA ALA A 75 0.04 -38.62 -12.23
C ALA A 75 1.54 -38.86 -12.01
N THR A 76 1.97 -39.32 -10.84
CA THR A 76 3.40 -39.52 -10.49
C THR A 76 4.16 -40.36 -11.54
N GLY A 77 3.55 -41.42 -12.07
CA GLY A 77 4.15 -42.23 -13.13
C GLY A 77 4.23 -41.57 -14.51
N LEU A 78 3.37 -40.52 -14.75
CA LEU A 78 3.36 -39.77 -16.01
C LEU A 78 4.28 -38.56 -15.98
N LEU A 79 4.50 -37.97 -14.78
CA LEU A 79 5.23 -36.72 -14.56
C LEU A 79 6.53 -36.93 -13.77
N ALA A 80 7.10 -38.15 -13.76
CA ALA A 80 8.29 -38.50 -12.99
C ALA A 80 9.53 -37.63 -13.31
N ASP A 81 9.64 -37.18 -14.54
CA ASP A 81 10.78 -36.40 -15.05
C ASP A 81 10.42 -34.87 -15.16
N ALA A 82 9.48 -34.39 -14.37
CA ALA A 82 9.12 -32.99 -14.37
C ALA A 82 10.31 -32.09 -13.93
N ARG A 83 10.57 -31.03 -14.66
CA ARG A 83 11.65 -30.09 -14.40
C ARG A 83 11.04 -28.72 -14.15
N THR A 84 11.49 -28.06 -13.09
CA THR A 84 10.99 -26.74 -12.69
C THR A 84 12.10 -25.69 -12.86
N GLU A 85 11.77 -24.60 -13.52
CA GLU A 85 12.62 -23.43 -13.67
C GLU A 85 11.90 -22.19 -13.11
N VAL A 86 12.65 -21.30 -12.47
CA VAL A 86 12.14 -20.00 -11.99
C VAL A 86 12.97 -18.89 -12.59
N VAL A 87 12.30 -18.01 -13.32
CA VAL A 87 12.90 -16.80 -13.88
C VAL A 87 12.35 -15.60 -13.14
N THR A 88 13.24 -14.78 -12.55
CA THR A 88 12.86 -13.56 -11.83
C THR A 88 13.08 -12.34 -12.71
N SER A 89 12.05 -11.50 -12.83
CA SER A 89 12.11 -10.21 -13.52
C SER A 89 11.42 -9.13 -12.69
N GLY A 90 12.19 -8.17 -12.19
CA GLY A 90 11.66 -7.14 -11.30
C GLY A 90 11.09 -7.75 -10.01
N LEU A 91 9.80 -7.51 -9.75
CA LEU A 91 9.07 -8.11 -8.60
C LEU A 91 8.38 -9.43 -8.96
N GLY A 92 8.36 -9.80 -10.25
CA GLY A 92 7.72 -11.01 -10.73
C GLY A 92 8.68 -12.19 -10.75
N SER A 93 8.17 -13.38 -10.49
CA SER A 93 8.85 -14.65 -10.74
C SER A 93 7.92 -15.52 -11.56
N THR A 94 8.39 -16.01 -12.71
CA THR A 94 7.68 -16.98 -13.52
C THR A 94 8.18 -18.36 -13.16
N VAL A 95 7.28 -19.22 -12.67
CA VAL A 95 7.54 -20.65 -12.44
C VAL A 95 7.11 -21.38 -13.70
N THR A 96 8.02 -22.09 -14.33
CA THR A 96 7.73 -22.95 -15.48
C THR A 96 8.08 -24.39 -15.11
N ALA A 97 7.13 -25.31 -15.33
CA ALA A 97 7.39 -26.73 -15.22
C ALA A 97 7.22 -27.39 -16.59
N THR A 98 8.16 -28.24 -16.95
CA THR A 98 8.14 -29.03 -18.19
C THR A 98 8.25 -30.50 -17.85
N ALA A 99 7.52 -31.36 -18.56
CA ALA A 99 7.57 -32.80 -18.39
C ALA A 99 7.39 -33.52 -19.73
N ASP A 100 8.13 -34.58 -19.92
CA ASP A 100 7.95 -35.49 -21.04
C ASP A 100 7.05 -36.66 -20.61
N VAL A 101 5.90 -36.78 -21.26
CA VAL A 101 4.87 -37.81 -20.97
C VAL A 101 4.87 -38.86 -22.07
N SER A 102 5.01 -40.12 -21.71
CA SER A 102 5.06 -41.21 -22.64
C SER A 102 3.96 -42.21 -22.32
N VAL A 103 3.00 -42.36 -23.23
CA VAL A 103 1.82 -43.20 -23.07
C VAL A 103 1.97 -44.48 -23.92
N PRO A 104 1.95 -45.66 -23.29
CA PRO A 104 2.04 -46.93 -24.05
C PRO A 104 0.79 -47.14 -24.89
N THR A 105 0.98 -47.77 -26.06
CA THR A 105 -0.07 -48.11 -26.99
C THR A 105 -0.36 -49.62 -26.96
N SER A 106 -1.58 -50.02 -27.32
CA SER A 106 -1.96 -51.42 -27.42
C SER A 106 -2.13 -51.84 -28.87
N PHE A 107 -2.83 -51.09 -29.68
CA PHE A 107 -3.13 -51.40 -31.06
C PHE A 107 -2.10 -50.83 -32.05
N LEU A 108 -1.59 -49.64 -31.77
CA LEU A 108 -0.53 -48.99 -32.55
C LEU A 108 0.79 -49.80 -32.49
N GLY A 109 1.01 -50.56 -31.41
CA GLY A 109 2.14 -51.45 -31.26
C GLY A 109 2.16 -52.59 -32.35
N ILE A 110 1.00 -52.96 -32.90
CA ILE A 110 0.90 -53.93 -34.02
C ILE A 110 1.61 -53.42 -35.29
N ILE A 111 1.64 -52.12 -35.47
CA ILE A 111 2.29 -51.49 -36.61
C ILE A 111 3.63 -50.83 -36.27
N GLY A 112 4.18 -51.14 -35.04
CA GLY A 112 5.51 -50.75 -34.62
C GLY A 112 5.57 -49.41 -33.89
N VAL A 113 4.44 -48.83 -33.42
CA VAL A 113 4.39 -47.65 -32.59
C VAL A 113 4.00 -48.03 -31.18
N ASP A 114 4.99 -48.27 -30.34
CA ASP A 114 4.78 -48.77 -28.98
C ASP A 114 4.35 -47.71 -27.96
N ARG A 115 4.64 -46.44 -28.22
CA ARG A 115 4.35 -45.32 -27.33
C ARG A 115 3.98 -44.05 -28.12
N ILE A 116 3.20 -43.21 -27.47
CA ILE A 116 2.92 -41.86 -27.95
C ILE A 116 3.50 -40.87 -26.93
N ASP A 117 4.43 -40.02 -27.37
CA ASP A 117 5.15 -39.08 -26.51
C ASP A 117 4.61 -37.65 -26.67
N PHE A 118 4.54 -36.93 -25.56
CA PHE A 118 4.14 -35.53 -25.49
C PHE A 118 5.11 -34.78 -24.61
N THR A 119 5.54 -33.59 -25.03
CA THR A 119 6.21 -32.64 -24.14
C THR A 119 5.17 -31.66 -23.65
N LEU A 120 4.98 -31.58 -22.33
CA LEU A 120 4.08 -30.68 -21.65
C LEU A 120 4.87 -29.52 -21.06
N SER A 121 4.28 -28.33 -21.08
CA SER A 121 4.81 -27.17 -20.41
C SER A 121 3.67 -26.36 -19.82
N SER A 122 3.85 -25.94 -18.56
CA SER A 122 2.94 -25.05 -17.87
C SER A 122 3.72 -23.98 -17.17
N SER A 123 3.19 -22.76 -17.11
CA SER A 123 3.82 -21.64 -16.41
C SER A 123 2.80 -20.82 -15.62
N SER A 124 3.25 -20.32 -14.47
CA SER A 124 2.49 -19.39 -13.65
C SER A 124 3.39 -18.28 -13.15
N GLU A 125 2.85 -17.06 -13.11
CA GLU A 125 3.57 -15.90 -12.58
C GLU A 125 3.21 -15.70 -11.11
N SER A 126 4.20 -15.42 -10.29
CA SER A 126 4.04 -14.92 -8.94
C SER A 126 4.65 -13.54 -8.85
N THR A 127 3.97 -12.63 -8.16
CA THR A 127 4.50 -11.30 -7.88
C THR A 127 4.75 -11.20 -6.39
N SER A 128 6.00 -11.03 -5.97
CA SER A 128 6.31 -10.82 -4.56
C SER A 128 5.77 -9.45 -4.12
N THR A 129 5.33 -9.36 -2.86
CA THR A 129 5.02 -8.06 -2.26
C THR A 129 6.27 -7.17 -2.29
N PRO A 130 6.16 -5.92 -2.76
CA PRO A 130 7.32 -5.04 -2.85
C PRO A 130 7.82 -4.66 -1.46
N TYR A 131 9.11 -4.36 -1.34
CA TYR A 131 9.64 -3.68 -0.18
C TYR A 131 9.19 -2.23 -0.19
N VAL A 132 8.58 -1.78 0.91
CA VAL A 132 8.03 -0.42 1.04
C VAL A 132 8.54 0.20 2.34
N ASP A 133 9.05 1.43 2.26
CA ASP A 133 9.34 2.27 3.42
C ASP A 133 8.29 3.38 3.48
N VAL A 134 7.43 3.30 4.47
CA VAL A 134 6.38 4.29 4.72
C VAL A 134 6.88 5.31 5.73
N THR A 135 6.83 6.58 5.37
CA THR A 135 7.06 7.69 6.28
C THR A 135 5.73 8.36 6.59
N LEU A 136 5.30 8.28 7.84
CA LEU A 136 4.14 9.02 8.32
C LEU A 136 4.62 10.41 8.79
N LEU A 137 4.11 11.46 8.16
CA LEU A 137 4.25 12.84 8.60
C LEU A 137 2.94 13.25 9.28
N VAL A 138 2.94 13.29 10.58
CA VAL A 138 1.75 13.51 11.40
C VAL A 138 1.79 14.92 11.99
N ASP A 139 0.78 15.70 11.64
CA ASP A 139 0.60 17.04 12.19
C ASP A 139 0.17 16.95 13.66
N THR A 140 0.98 17.53 14.54
CA THR A 140 0.73 17.63 15.97
C THR A 140 0.60 19.09 16.42
N SER A 141 0.41 20.02 15.48
CA SER A 141 0.22 21.43 15.77
C SER A 141 -1.07 21.67 16.57
N GLY A 142 -1.17 22.84 17.15
CA GLY A 142 -2.31 23.20 17.98
C GLY A 142 -3.65 23.20 17.23
N SER A 143 -3.66 23.44 15.93
CA SER A 143 -4.87 23.35 15.10
C SER A 143 -5.48 21.94 15.10
N MET A 144 -4.70 20.91 15.43
CA MET A 144 -5.19 19.54 15.59
C MET A 144 -5.99 19.34 16.89
N ALA A 145 -5.95 20.27 17.82
CA ALA A 145 -6.77 20.29 19.04
C ALA A 145 -8.15 20.93 18.83
N LEU A 146 -8.53 21.28 17.60
CA LEU A 146 -9.86 21.77 17.27
C LEU A 146 -10.88 20.62 17.13
N GLY A 147 -12.15 20.92 17.29
CA GLY A 147 -13.23 19.96 17.09
C GLY A 147 -13.23 19.37 15.67
N ALA A 148 -13.46 18.08 15.58
CA ALA A 148 -13.47 17.35 14.31
C ALA A 148 -14.73 17.64 13.46
N THR A 149 -15.83 17.99 14.12
CA THR A 149 -17.13 18.29 13.48
C THR A 149 -17.66 19.64 13.94
N ALA A 150 -18.63 20.20 13.22
CA ALA A 150 -19.30 21.44 13.64
C ALA A 150 -19.89 21.30 15.05
N ALA A 151 -20.51 20.15 15.37
CA ALA A 151 -21.07 19.90 16.70
C ALA A 151 -19.99 19.84 17.80
N ASP A 152 -18.80 19.28 17.50
CA ASP A 152 -17.68 19.28 18.42
C ASP A 152 -17.11 20.69 18.64
N ILE A 153 -17.05 21.50 17.58
CA ILE A 153 -16.66 22.92 17.66
C ILE A 153 -17.66 23.69 18.51
N ASP A 154 -18.97 23.55 18.28
CA ASP A 154 -20.01 24.21 19.07
C ASP A 154 -19.89 23.88 20.56
N ARG A 155 -19.59 22.61 20.89
CA ARG A 155 -19.37 22.17 22.27
C ARG A 155 -18.11 22.80 22.88
N LEU A 156 -17.03 22.92 22.11
CA LEU A 156 -15.81 23.59 22.55
C LEU A 156 -16.06 25.08 22.78
N VAL A 157 -16.71 25.77 21.84
CA VAL A 157 -17.07 27.20 21.96
C VAL A 157 -17.91 27.46 23.19
N ALA A 158 -18.93 26.63 23.42
CA ALA A 158 -19.83 26.77 24.58
C ALA A 158 -19.12 26.61 25.93
N ASN A 159 -18.06 25.80 26.00
CA ASN A 159 -17.42 25.43 27.27
C ASN A 159 -16.02 26.03 27.47
N VAL A 160 -15.19 26.10 26.38
CA VAL A 160 -13.85 26.67 26.45
C VAL A 160 -13.75 28.01 25.73
N ARG A 161 -14.85 28.50 25.13
CA ARG A 161 -15.02 29.82 24.49
C ARG A 161 -14.04 30.05 23.33
N CYS A 162 -13.73 29.02 22.56
CA CYS A 162 -12.82 29.13 21.45
C CYS A 162 -13.18 28.17 20.33
N ALA A 163 -13.21 28.66 19.07
CA ALA A 163 -13.41 27.88 17.85
C ALA A 163 -12.16 27.82 16.97
N PHE A 164 -11.26 28.81 17.07
CA PHE A 164 -10.06 28.95 16.24
C PHE A 164 -8.85 29.23 17.13
N ALA A 165 -7.76 28.49 16.90
CA ALA A 165 -6.52 28.62 17.67
C ALA A 165 -6.68 28.42 19.20
N CYS A 166 -7.54 27.49 19.61
CA CYS A 166 -7.90 27.23 21.01
C CYS A 166 -6.74 26.74 21.89
N HIS A 167 -5.68 26.30 21.29
CA HIS A 167 -4.42 25.90 21.93
C HIS A 167 -3.67 27.08 22.59
N ASP A 168 -4.02 28.29 22.21
CA ASP A 168 -3.36 29.50 22.71
C ASP A 168 -3.93 30.04 24.01
N ASN A 169 -4.97 29.44 24.56
CA ASN A 169 -5.58 29.91 25.78
C ASN A 169 -4.94 29.24 27.01
N PRO A 170 -4.06 29.92 27.75
CA PRO A 170 -3.34 29.30 28.89
C PRO A 170 -4.24 28.80 30.03
N GLY A 171 -5.54 29.14 30.00
CA GLY A 171 -6.51 28.71 31.01
C GLY A 171 -7.43 27.58 30.59
N ALA A 172 -7.35 27.12 29.35
CA ALA A 172 -8.23 26.09 28.82
C ALA A 172 -7.43 25.10 27.96
N ASP A 173 -6.96 24.02 28.60
CA ASP A 173 -6.48 22.86 27.86
C ASP A 173 -7.69 22.19 27.17
N SER A 174 -7.95 22.62 25.93
CA SER A 174 -9.07 22.13 25.12
C SER A 174 -8.96 20.63 24.86
N PHE A 175 -7.74 20.09 24.80
CA PHE A 175 -7.53 18.64 24.64
C PHE A 175 -7.97 17.87 25.89
N ALA A 176 -7.51 18.26 27.08
CA ALA A 176 -7.91 17.59 28.32
C ALA A 176 -9.43 17.70 28.57
N TRP A 177 -10.01 18.88 28.31
CA TRP A 177 -11.46 19.09 28.43
C TRP A 177 -12.23 18.21 27.43
N ALA A 178 -11.82 18.17 26.16
CA ALA A 178 -12.46 17.38 25.12
C ALA A 178 -12.43 15.90 25.47
N ALA A 179 -11.27 15.37 25.87
CA ALA A 179 -11.10 13.98 26.30
C ALA A 179 -12.04 13.61 27.47
N ALA A 180 -12.15 14.52 28.47
CA ALA A 180 -12.99 14.32 29.64
C ALA A 180 -14.51 14.37 29.30
N ASN A 181 -14.90 15.06 28.23
CA ASN A 181 -16.29 15.31 27.87
C ASN A 181 -16.75 14.60 26.59
N GLY A 182 -15.96 13.70 26.04
CA GLY A 182 -16.29 12.91 24.84
C GLY A 182 -16.51 13.78 23.60
N VAL A 183 -15.67 14.82 23.44
CA VAL A 183 -15.59 15.64 22.21
C VAL A 183 -14.49 15.06 21.36
N THR A 184 -14.75 14.82 20.09
CA THR A 184 -13.76 14.31 19.14
C THR A 184 -12.96 15.49 18.56
N LEU A 185 -11.65 15.42 18.69
CA LEU A 185 -10.74 16.38 18.09
C LEU A 185 -10.19 15.87 16.75
N ARG A 186 -9.68 16.75 15.92
CA ARG A 186 -9.02 16.40 14.66
C ARG A 186 -7.88 15.41 14.89
N TYR A 187 -7.10 15.61 15.95
CA TYR A 187 -6.00 14.72 16.30
C TYR A 187 -6.45 13.30 16.63
N ASP A 188 -7.61 13.14 17.26
CA ASP A 188 -8.15 11.81 17.57
C ASP A 188 -8.41 11.01 16.30
N LEU A 189 -8.93 11.65 15.25
CA LEU A 189 -9.16 11.03 13.96
C LEU A 189 -7.84 10.66 13.26
N ILE A 190 -6.86 11.56 13.27
CA ILE A 190 -5.52 11.32 12.72
C ILE A 190 -4.87 10.14 13.43
N ARG A 191 -4.92 10.14 14.75
CA ARG A 191 -4.38 9.06 15.58
C ARG A 191 -5.04 7.72 15.25
N GLN A 192 -6.36 7.69 15.15
CA GLN A 192 -7.10 6.48 14.81
C GLN A 192 -6.74 5.98 13.39
N SER A 193 -6.53 6.88 12.44
CA SER A 193 -6.09 6.52 11.08
C SER A 193 -4.72 5.82 11.08
N VAL A 194 -3.77 6.31 11.88
CA VAL A 194 -2.46 5.66 12.02
C VAL A 194 -2.56 4.29 12.68
N LEU A 195 -3.41 4.16 13.71
CA LEU A 195 -3.63 2.88 14.40
C LEU A 195 -4.24 1.85 13.43
N ASN A 196 -5.30 2.22 12.71
CA ASN A 196 -5.92 1.35 11.71
C ASN A 196 -4.97 0.98 10.56
N PHE A 197 -4.08 1.90 10.19
CA PHE A 197 -3.06 1.62 9.20
C PHE A 197 -2.05 0.59 9.72
N ALA A 198 -1.63 0.69 10.98
CA ALA A 198 -0.73 -0.30 11.57
C ALA A 198 -1.38 -1.70 11.62
N ASP A 199 -2.67 -1.78 12.00
CA ASP A 199 -3.44 -3.02 11.99
C ASP A 199 -3.53 -3.60 10.56
N TYR A 200 -3.82 -2.74 9.58
CA TYR A 200 -3.89 -3.15 8.19
C TYR A 200 -2.56 -3.69 7.65
N ILE A 201 -1.42 -3.05 7.97
CA ILE A 201 -0.11 -3.56 7.54
C ILE A 201 0.22 -4.90 8.22
N GLU A 202 -0.12 -5.06 9.50
CA GLU A 202 0.07 -6.31 10.24
C GLU A 202 -0.70 -7.47 9.59
N ASP A 203 -1.91 -7.19 9.10
CA ASP A 203 -2.78 -8.17 8.43
C ASP A 203 -2.28 -8.57 7.04
N ILE A 204 -1.79 -7.59 6.24
CA ILE A 204 -1.45 -7.84 4.83
C ILE A 204 0.01 -8.18 4.58
N ASP A 205 0.93 -7.78 5.47
CA ASP A 205 2.37 -7.95 5.29
C ASP A 205 2.96 -9.00 6.24
N THR A 206 2.56 -10.24 6.04
CA THR A 206 3.02 -11.38 6.85
C THR A 206 4.51 -11.67 6.73
N VAL A 207 5.18 -11.15 5.70
CA VAL A 207 6.62 -11.37 5.43
C VAL A 207 7.52 -10.22 5.89
N GLY A 208 6.95 -9.09 6.31
CA GLY A 208 7.68 -7.95 6.86
C GLY A 208 8.44 -7.15 5.79
N HIS A 209 7.86 -6.94 4.63
CA HIS A 209 8.42 -6.14 3.54
C HIS A 209 8.16 -4.64 3.75
N THR A 210 7.10 -4.27 4.47
CA THR A 210 6.76 -2.89 4.77
C THR A 210 7.40 -2.46 6.08
N ARG A 211 8.14 -1.35 6.05
CA ARG A 211 8.66 -0.68 7.25
C ARG A 211 7.97 0.67 7.39
N VAL A 212 7.69 1.05 8.62
CA VAL A 212 7.05 2.32 8.96
C VAL A 212 7.98 3.14 9.84
N GLN A 213 8.09 4.44 9.59
CA GLN A 213 8.66 5.43 10.48
C GLN A 213 7.68 6.55 10.73
N ILE A 214 7.80 7.23 11.87
CA ILE A 214 6.92 8.33 12.25
C ILE A 214 7.75 9.58 12.47
N TYR A 215 7.38 10.64 11.78
CA TYR A 215 7.75 12.01 12.08
C TYR A 215 6.50 12.77 12.48
N THR A 216 6.60 13.55 13.53
CA THR A 216 5.59 14.55 13.89
C THR A 216 6.12 15.95 13.61
N PHE A 217 5.24 16.84 13.27
CA PHE A 217 5.60 18.22 13.00
C PHE A 217 4.59 19.20 13.62
N ASP A 218 5.14 20.32 14.08
CA ASP A 218 4.49 21.52 14.62
C ASP A 218 5.46 22.70 14.46
N ASP A 219 5.91 23.31 15.53
CA ASP A 219 7.01 24.29 15.51
C ASP A 219 8.35 23.67 15.07
N SER A 220 8.47 22.37 15.12
CA SER A 220 9.66 21.61 14.73
C SER A 220 9.29 20.24 14.16
N LEU A 221 10.21 19.67 13.39
CA LEU A 221 10.10 18.29 12.89
C LEU A 221 10.80 17.34 13.85
N ARG A 222 10.12 16.31 14.34
CA ARG A 222 10.66 15.32 15.28
C ARG A 222 10.49 13.90 14.73
N ARG A 223 11.54 13.09 14.81
CA ARG A 223 11.44 11.66 14.52
C ARG A 223 11.06 10.91 15.78
N ASN A 224 9.80 10.46 15.86
CA ASN A 224 9.26 9.68 16.96
C ASN A 224 9.61 8.19 16.86
N LEU A 225 9.69 7.67 15.63
CA LEU A 225 10.01 6.26 15.38
C LEU A 225 10.90 6.15 14.14
N ALA A 226 11.99 5.39 14.24
CA ALA A 226 12.79 4.98 13.09
C ALA A 226 12.10 3.85 12.31
N LEU A 227 12.52 3.62 11.05
CA LEU A 227 11.98 2.55 10.19
C LEU A 227 11.99 1.20 10.90
N THR A 228 10.81 0.61 11.07
CA THR A 228 10.60 -0.70 11.68
C THR A 228 9.51 -1.48 10.98
N THR A 229 9.58 -2.81 11.06
CA THR A 229 8.48 -3.73 10.67
C THR A 229 7.57 -4.06 11.85
N ASP A 230 7.89 -3.59 13.05
CA ASP A 230 7.14 -3.85 14.28
C ASP A 230 6.00 -2.85 14.44
N MET A 231 4.79 -3.25 14.15
CA MET A 231 3.59 -2.40 14.24
C MET A 231 3.20 -2.08 15.69
N VAL A 232 3.66 -2.87 16.68
CA VAL A 232 3.49 -2.53 18.10
C VAL A 232 4.27 -1.25 18.41
N GLN A 233 5.49 -1.12 17.88
CA GLN A 233 6.28 0.11 18.01
C GLN A 233 5.62 1.30 17.30
N VAL A 234 4.99 1.09 16.15
CA VAL A 234 4.25 2.14 15.44
C VAL A 234 3.13 2.70 16.32
N ARG A 235 2.33 1.82 16.94
CA ARG A 235 1.26 2.23 17.87
C ARG A 235 1.78 2.94 19.11
N ALA A 236 2.88 2.44 19.67
CA ALA A 236 3.44 2.95 20.94
C ALA A 236 4.15 4.31 20.82
N ASN A 237 4.69 4.64 19.63
CA ASN A 237 5.46 5.86 19.42
C ASN A 237 4.66 6.99 18.75
N LEU A 238 3.36 6.79 18.52
CA LEU A 238 2.47 7.86 18.12
C LEU A 238 2.10 8.69 19.37
N PRO A 239 2.30 10.02 19.35
CA PRO A 239 1.92 10.87 20.50
C PRO A 239 0.46 10.67 20.90
N ALA A 240 0.21 10.71 22.20
CA ALA A 240 -1.16 10.56 22.73
C ALA A 240 -2.00 11.82 22.49
N ALA A 241 -1.37 12.99 22.35
CA ALA A 241 -2.00 14.29 22.22
C ALA A 241 -1.24 15.18 21.24
N PRO A 242 -1.90 16.17 20.61
CA PRO A 242 -1.22 17.23 19.87
C PRO A 242 -0.45 18.14 20.83
N GLN A 243 0.37 19.01 20.29
CA GLN A 243 1.09 19.99 21.11
C GLN A 243 0.14 21.14 21.47
N THR A 244 -0.26 21.25 22.71
CA THR A 244 -1.32 22.17 23.16
C THR A 244 -0.90 23.17 24.25
N SER A 245 0.36 23.14 24.74
CA SER A 245 0.75 23.93 25.90
C SER A 245 2.05 24.69 25.70
N GLY A 246 2.08 25.94 26.17
CA GLY A 246 3.23 26.82 26.21
C GLY A 246 3.12 28.06 25.34
N GLU A 247 3.90 29.11 25.67
CA GLU A 247 3.83 30.41 24.96
C GLU A 247 4.37 30.39 23.52
N THR A 248 5.13 29.36 23.15
CA THR A 248 5.77 29.21 21.86
C THR A 248 5.30 27.98 21.07
N VAL A 249 4.40 27.20 21.65
CA VAL A 249 3.90 25.94 21.09
C VAL A 249 2.52 26.11 20.47
N GLY A 250 2.23 25.28 19.49
CA GLY A 250 0.93 25.25 18.82
C GLY A 250 0.97 25.74 17.38
N GLY A 251 2.01 26.41 16.93
CA GLY A 251 2.20 26.81 15.55
C GLY A 251 2.58 25.65 14.63
N THR A 252 2.62 25.92 13.33
CA THR A 252 3.10 25.01 12.31
C THR A 252 4.14 25.74 11.48
N ARG A 253 5.39 25.71 11.93
CA ARG A 253 6.47 26.48 11.30
C ARG A 253 7.10 25.71 10.14
N TRP A 254 6.28 25.28 9.20
CA TRP A 254 6.62 24.43 8.05
C TRP A 254 7.87 24.95 7.30
N TRP A 255 7.96 26.24 7.05
CA TRP A 255 9.08 26.86 6.32
C TRP A 255 10.44 26.72 6.98
N THR A 256 10.51 26.28 8.26
CA THR A 256 11.78 26.15 8.98
C THR A 256 12.43 24.79 8.78
N TYR A 257 11.69 23.76 8.41
CA TYR A 257 12.18 22.40 8.34
C TYR A 257 11.77 21.62 7.10
N ALA A 258 10.83 22.12 6.30
CA ALA A 258 10.30 21.41 5.13
C ALA A 258 11.41 20.95 4.17
N ASP A 259 12.38 21.81 3.89
CA ASP A 259 13.51 21.51 3.00
C ASP A 259 14.41 20.37 3.50
N THR A 260 14.33 20.01 4.77
CA THR A 260 15.11 18.90 5.34
C THR A 260 14.47 17.53 5.08
N ILE A 261 13.15 17.50 4.84
CA ILE A 261 12.36 16.26 4.71
C ILE A 261 12.86 15.35 3.58
N PRO A 262 13.15 15.85 2.37
CA PRO A 262 13.64 14.99 1.29
C PRO A 262 14.97 14.29 1.64
N GLY A 263 15.87 14.96 2.36
CA GLY A 263 17.14 14.38 2.82
C GLY A 263 16.93 13.27 3.88
N LEU A 264 15.91 13.39 4.71
CA LEU A 264 15.58 12.38 5.74
C LEU A 264 14.95 11.12 5.16
N ILE A 265 14.20 11.25 4.06
CA ILE A 265 13.48 10.15 3.42
C ILE A 265 14.38 9.41 2.41
N GLY A 266 15.19 10.17 1.68
CA GLY A 266 16.05 9.65 0.63
C GLY A 266 15.32 9.19 -0.62
N GLY A 267 16.08 8.71 -1.61
CA GLY A 267 15.55 8.30 -2.91
C GLY A 267 14.72 7.01 -2.84
N GLY A 268 13.62 6.97 -3.60
CA GLY A 268 12.78 5.80 -3.76
C GLY A 268 13.33 4.80 -4.78
N GLY A 269 13.15 3.51 -4.51
CA GLY A 269 13.50 2.41 -5.39
C GLY A 269 12.29 1.79 -6.09
N ASP A 270 12.53 0.62 -6.69
CA ASP A 270 11.55 -0.17 -7.43
C ASP A 270 10.82 -1.23 -6.59
N GLY A 271 11.18 -1.37 -5.31
CA GLY A 271 10.61 -2.34 -4.39
C GLY A 271 11.19 -3.75 -4.48
N THR A 272 12.17 -4.00 -5.36
CA THR A 272 12.74 -5.35 -5.58
C THR A 272 13.57 -5.86 -4.40
N SER A 273 14.03 -4.98 -3.54
CA SER A 273 14.80 -5.30 -2.34
C SER A 273 14.65 -4.24 -1.28
N ARG A 274 15.04 -4.57 -0.04
CA ARG A 274 15.04 -3.62 1.08
C ARG A 274 15.91 -2.39 0.82
N ALA A 275 17.00 -2.53 0.07
CA ALA A 275 17.86 -1.41 -0.31
C ALA A 275 17.22 -0.53 -1.40
N LYS A 276 16.31 -1.09 -2.19
CA LYS A 276 15.58 -0.41 -3.26
C LYS A 276 14.08 -0.29 -2.92
N ALA A 277 13.75 -0.12 -1.64
CA ALA A 277 12.37 0.00 -1.22
C ALA A 277 11.66 1.18 -1.89
N ILE A 278 10.39 1.00 -2.23
CA ILE A 278 9.50 2.10 -2.61
C ILE A 278 9.41 3.04 -1.41
N LYS A 279 9.65 4.32 -1.60
CA LYS A 279 9.43 5.33 -0.56
C LYS A 279 8.02 5.90 -0.71
N LEU A 280 7.23 5.77 0.33
CA LEU A 280 5.89 6.33 0.41
C LEU A 280 5.83 7.28 1.60
N VAL A 281 5.66 8.56 1.33
CA VAL A 281 5.42 9.59 2.34
C VAL A 281 3.92 9.80 2.44
N MET A 282 3.36 9.64 3.62
CA MET A 282 1.95 9.89 3.89
C MET A 282 1.81 10.98 4.95
N MET A 283 1.16 12.08 4.59
CA MET A 283 0.98 13.26 5.41
C MET A 283 -0.49 13.38 5.82
N LEU A 284 -0.74 13.62 7.12
CA LEU A 284 -2.04 14.05 7.62
C LEU A 284 -1.90 15.43 8.22
N THR A 285 -2.64 16.39 7.70
CA THR A 285 -2.56 17.80 8.10
C THR A 285 -3.79 18.56 7.62
N ASP A 286 -4.04 19.73 8.19
CA ASP A 286 -4.97 20.72 7.63
C ASP A 286 -4.28 21.60 6.58
N GLY A 287 -2.95 21.56 6.49
CA GLY A 287 -2.16 22.31 5.51
C GLY A 287 -1.94 23.77 5.83
N VAL A 288 -2.24 24.18 7.03
CA VAL A 288 -2.03 25.56 7.50
C VAL A 288 -0.68 25.66 8.18
N GLN A 289 0.18 26.56 7.70
CA GLN A 289 1.35 26.97 8.46
C GLN A 289 1.01 28.21 9.30
N ASP A 290 1.67 28.35 10.44
CA ASP A 290 1.32 29.31 11.47
C ASP A 290 2.58 29.67 12.29
N PRO A 291 2.89 31.01 12.48
CA PRO A 291 4.02 31.45 13.29
C PRO A 291 3.76 31.32 14.80
N ASN A 292 2.71 30.63 15.23
CA ASN A 292 2.13 30.59 16.57
C ASN A 292 1.27 31.83 16.92
N ARG A 293 0.79 31.92 18.17
CA ARG A 293 -0.16 32.94 18.61
C ARG A 293 0.30 34.38 18.47
N THR A 294 1.58 34.66 18.19
CA THR A 294 2.11 36.04 18.08
C THR A 294 1.43 36.87 17.01
N TRP A 295 0.84 36.21 15.99
CA TRP A 295 0.07 36.91 14.95
C TRP A 295 -1.19 37.62 15.50
N THR A 296 -1.65 37.27 16.70
CA THR A 296 -2.84 37.92 17.29
C THR A 296 -2.60 39.41 17.58
N TRP A 297 -1.38 39.78 17.97
CA TRP A 297 -0.98 41.13 18.28
C TRP A 297 0.08 41.72 17.33
N ASP A 298 0.84 40.87 16.64
CA ASP A 298 1.79 41.29 15.61
C ASP A 298 1.18 41.08 14.24
N THR A 299 0.48 42.11 13.73
CA THR A 299 -0.31 42.03 12.51
C THR A 299 0.48 41.60 11.26
N PRO A 300 1.76 42.00 11.04
CA PRO A 300 2.58 41.48 9.96
C PRO A 300 2.72 39.93 9.93
N LEU A 301 2.65 39.28 11.08
CA LEU A 301 2.75 37.83 11.16
C LEU A 301 1.49 37.08 10.68
N ARG A 302 0.35 37.76 10.50
CA ARG A 302 -0.89 37.18 9.99
C ARG A 302 -0.73 36.66 8.55
N ASP A 303 0.19 37.24 7.78
CA ASP A 303 0.47 36.77 6.42
C ASP A 303 1.23 35.42 6.40
N TYR A 304 1.78 34.98 7.53
CA TYR A 304 2.35 33.65 7.69
C TYR A 304 1.30 32.59 8.05
N VAL A 305 0.09 32.98 8.48
CA VAL A 305 -1.06 32.06 8.65
C VAL A 305 -1.69 31.85 7.28
N ARG A 306 -1.25 30.81 6.60
CA ARG A 306 -1.57 30.54 5.20
C ARG A 306 -1.26 29.09 4.84
N GLU A 307 -1.45 28.72 3.59
CA GLU A 307 -1.05 27.42 3.06
C GLU A 307 0.45 27.15 3.26
N PHE A 308 0.83 25.89 3.44
CA PHE A 308 2.25 25.52 3.41
C PHE A 308 2.76 25.45 1.96
N ASP A 309 4.08 25.63 1.78
CA ASP A 309 4.71 25.53 0.47
C ASP A 309 4.79 24.05 0.02
N PRO A 310 4.11 23.66 -1.07
CA PRO A 310 4.11 22.30 -1.57
C PRO A 310 5.36 21.90 -2.36
N THR A 311 6.37 22.77 -2.52
CA THR A 311 7.58 22.48 -3.31
C THR A 311 8.40 21.31 -2.77
N VAL A 312 8.35 21.07 -1.46
CA VAL A 312 8.93 19.86 -0.84
C VAL A 312 8.38 18.57 -1.45
N CYS A 313 7.10 18.56 -1.82
CA CYS A 313 6.46 17.40 -2.43
C CYS A 313 6.97 17.16 -3.86
N ASP A 314 7.25 18.23 -4.60
CA ASP A 314 7.88 18.13 -5.92
C ASP A 314 9.30 17.56 -5.80
N THR A 315 10.07 18.01 -4.81
CA THR A 315 11.42 17.48 -4.52
C THR A 315 11.39 16.01 -4.16
N LEU A 316 10.43 15.57 -3.33
CA LEU A 316 10.25 14.16 -2.99
C LEU A 316 9.93 13.30 -4.24
N ARG A 317 9.06 13.79 -5.13
CA ARG A 317 8.76 13.09 -6.39
C ARG A 317 9.95 13.02 -7.32
N MET A 318 10.76 14.07 -7.42
CA MET A 318 12.03 14.05 -8.19
C MET A 318 13.00 13.00 -7.65
N GLN A 319 12.94 12.68 -6.37
CA GLN A 319 13.71 11.59 -5.74
C GLN A 319 13.01 10.22 -5.86
N ASN A 320 11.98 10.09 -6.71
CA ASN A 320 11.19 8.88 -6.88
C ASN A 320 10.45 8.40 -5.62
N ALA A 321 10.11 9.32 -4.70
CA ALA A 321 9.22 9.03 -3.59
C ALA A 321 7.77 9.31 -3.99
N LYS A 322 6.85 8.45 -3.55
CA LYS A 322 5.40 8.69 -3.67
C LYS A 322 4.95 9.53 -2.50
N VAL A 323 4.09 10.51 -2.76
CA VAL A 323 3.57 11.42 -1.73
C VAL A 323 2.06 11.31 -1.71
N GLY A 324 1.51 10.84 -0.60
CA GLY A 324 0.09 10.81 -0.30
C GLY A 324 -0.26 11.85 0.75
N VAL A 325 -1.38 12.51 0.59
CA VAL A 325 -1.85 13.55 1.51
C VAL A 325 -3.30 13.28 1.90
N VAL A 326 -3.54 13.26 3.20
CA VAL A 326 -4.88 13.31 3.78
C VAL A 326 -5.09 14.69 4.37
N GLN A 327 -5.98 15.44 3.79
CA GLN A 327 -6.41 16.72 4.34
C GLN A 327 -7.53 16.50 5.35
N VAL A 328 -7.32 16.98 6.59
CA VAL A 328 -8.38 17.20 7.58
C VAL A 328 -8.74 18.68 7.50
N PRO A 329 -9.81 19.07 6.80
CA PRO A 329 -10.06 20.46 6.48
C PRO A 329 -10.37 21.28 7.73
N TYR A 330 -9.97 22.56 7.72
CA TYR A 330 -10.62 23.55 8.54
C TYR A 330 -12.10 23.63 8.16
N LEU A 331 -12.96 23.80 9.14
CA LEU A 331 -14.33 24.25 8.88
C LEU A 331 -14.31 25.77 8.64
N ASP A 332 -15.21 26.25 7.80
CA ASP A 332 -15.41 27.67 7.62
C ASP A 332 -15.94 28.27 8.93
N LEU A 333 -15.15 29.16 9.52
CA LEU A 333 -15.44 29.83 10.79
C LEU A 333 -15.71 31.30 10.55
N THR A 334 -16.33 31.68 9.42
CA THR A 334 -16.69 33.05 9.10
C THR A 334 -17.44 33.74 10.27
N GLY A 335 -16.95 34.87 10.71
CA GLY A 335 -17.42 35.58 11.90
C GLY A 335 -16.60 35.34 13.16
N ASP A 336 -15.66 34.39 13.15
CA ASP A 336 -14.57 34.33 14.15
C ASP A 336 -13.47 35.33 13.74
N TRP A 337 -13.12 36.29 14.62
CA TRP A 337 -12.19 37.35 14.26
C TRP A 337 -10.80 36.84 13.86
N GLY A 338 -10.35 35.74 14.45
CA GLY A 338 -9.04 35.14 14.16
C GLY A 338 -9.04 34.52 12.76
N TYR A 339 -10.09 33.79 12.43
CA TYR A 339 -10.29 33.22 11.10
C TYR A 339 -10.39 34.32 10.04
N ASP A 340 -11.25 35.32 10.27
CA ASP A 340 -11.48 36.43 9.34
C ASP A 340 -10.21 37.29 9.13
N ALA A 341 -9.35 37.39 10.16
CA ALA A 341 -8.09 38.14 10.09
C ALA A 341 -6.92 37.32 9.46
N THR A 342 -7.11 36.04 9.16
CA THR A 342 -6.08 35.13 8.64
C THR A 342 -6.59 34.32 7.45
N LEU A 343 -7.17 33.14 7.68
CA LEU A 343 -7.60 32.20 6.64
C LEU A 343 -8.77 32.75 5.79
N GLY A 344 -9.63 33.59 6.34
CA GLY A 344 -10.71 34.27 5.64
C GLY A 344 -10.24 35.46 4.76
N MET A 345 -8.95 35.83 4.84
CA MET A 345 -8.40 36.91 4.00
C MET A 345 -8.24 36.42 2.54
N PRO A 346 -8.24 37.38 1.57
CA PRO A 346 -8.04 37.05 0.17
C PRO A 346 -6.78 36.18 -0.08
N SER A 347 -6.85 35.30 -1.08
CA SER A 347 -5.77 34.42 -1.52
C SER A 347 -4.46 35.18 -1.73
N LEU A 348 -3.37 34.68 -1.18
CA LEU A 348 -2.00 35.16 -1.43
C LEU A 348 -1.40 34.58 -2.72
N LEU A 349 -2.02 33.55 -3.29
CA LEU A 349 -1.59 32.91 -4.54
C LEU A 349 -2.16 33.62 -5.78
N GLY A 350 -2.89 34.71 -5.59
CA GLY A 350 -3.56 35.47 -6.69
C GLY A 350 -4.71 34.67 -7.33
N ARG A 351 -5.29 33.73 -6.60
CA ARG A 351 -6.45 32.92 -7.01
C ARG A 351 -7.75 33.54 -6.57
N ASN A 352 -8.85 33.12 -7.17
CA ASN A 352 -10.18 33.44 -6.65
C ASN A 352 -10.42 32.66 -5.36
N GLY A 353 -10.83 33.30 -4.31
CA GLY A 353 -11.08 32.71 -2.99
C GLY A 353 -10.22 33.32 -1.90
N ASP A 354 -10.15 32.64 -0.79
CA ASP A 354 -9.44 33.03 0.42
C ASP A 354 -8.20 32.13 0.67
N ARG A 355 -7.46 32.43 1.73
CA ARG A 355 -6.29 31.61 2.15
C ARG A 355 -6.69 30.20 2.59
N HIS A 356 -7.91 30.00 3.08
CA HIS A 356 -8.42 28.69 3.40
C HIS A 356 -8.53 27.82 2.13
N ALA A 357 -9.03 28.37 1.02
CA ALA A 357 -9.05 27.68 -0.27
C ALA A 357 -7.62 27.38 -0.79
N ASP A 358 -6.65 28.27 -0.52
CA ASP A 358 -5.25 28.05 -0.88
C ASP A 358 -4.63 26.84 -0.18
N THR A 359 -5.02 26.53 1.08
CA THR A 359 -4.53 25.35 1.79
C THR A 359 -4.94 24.07 1.09
N THR A 360 -6.20 23.97 0.67
CA THR A 360 -6.69 22.81 -0.12
C THR A 360 -5.95 22.68 -1.44
N TYR A 361 -5.72 23.79 -2.13
CA TYR A 361 -4.97 23.77 -3.40
C TYR A 361 -3.52 23.30 -3.21
N ALA A 362 -2.83 23.77 -2.18
CA ALA A 362 -1.46 23.38 -1.88
C ALA A 362 -1.37 21.87 -1.57
N LEU A 363 -2.31 21.34 -0.76
CA LEU A 363 -2.39 19.94 -0.41
C LEU A 363 -2.74 19.04 -1.62
N GLN A 364 -3.66 19.48 -2.48
CA GLN A 364 -3.97 18.80 -3.74
C GLN A 364 -2.75 18.71 -4.65
N ARG A 365 -2.01 19.82 -4.81
CA ARG A 365 -0.76 19.83 -5.57
C ARG A 365 0.28 18.89 -4.96
N CYS A 366 0.37 18.85 -3.64
CA CYS A 366 1.27 17.96 -2.91
C CYS A 366 0.90 16.48 -3.09
N GLY A 367 -0.36 16.10 -2.91
CA GLY A 367 -0.82 14.72 -2.99
C GLY A 367 -1.01 14.20 -4.42
N GLY A 368 -1.37 15.07 -5.38
CA GLY A 368 -1.71 14.65 -6.74
C GLY A 368 -2.79 13.57 -6.74
N ASP A 369 -2.53 12.45 -7.42
CA ASP A 369 -3.46 11.31 -7.49
C ASP A 369 -3.62 10.58 -6.14
N LEU A 370 -2.73 10.83 -5.19
CA LEU A 370 -2.76 10.31 -3.82
C LEU A 370 -3.25 11.36 -2.81
N TYR A 371 -3.99 12.37 -3.27
CA TYR A 371 -4.68 13.31 -2.39
C TYR A 371 -6.04 12.75 -1.96
N HIS A 372 -6.36 12.92 -0.68
CA HIS A 372 -7.64 12.56 -0.09
C HIS A 372 -8.15 13.69 0.83
N LEU A 373 -9.33 14.22 0.51
CA LEU A 373 -10.04 15.15 1.39
C LEU A 373 -10.95 14.34 2.32
N ALA A 374 -10.65 14.36 3.60
CA ALA A 374 -11.44 13.66 4.60
C ALA A 374 -12.60 14.55 5.07
N THR A 375 -13.81 14.29 4.61
CA THR A 375 -15.01 15.06 4.94
C THR A 375 -15.81 14.52 6.12
N SER A 376 -15.44 13.33 6.62
CA SER A 376 -16.06 12.69 7.79
C SER A 376 -15.01 12.00 8.64
N ALA A 377 -15.35 11.75 9.91
CA ALA A 377 -14.50 10.99 10.83
C ALA A 377 -14.09 9.63 10.26
N GLU A 378 -15.06 8.90 9.70
CA GLU A 378 -14.85 7.59 9.07
C GLU A 378 -13.89 7.67 7.89
N SER A 379 -14.00 8.73 7.06
CA SER A 379 -13.12 8.99 5.93
C SER A 379 -11.68 9.23 6.36
N VAL A 380 -11.44 9.93 7.49
CA VAL A 380 -10.08 10.11 8.04
C VAL A 380 -9.53 8.78 8.50
N VAL A 381 -10.32 8.02 9.23
CA VAL A 381 -9.91 6.77 9.88
C VAL A 381 -9.41 5.73 8.87
N ASP A 382 -10.03 5.64 7.69
CA ASP A 382 -9.65 4.70 6.63
C ASP A 382 -8.68 5.29 5.58
N SER A 383 -8.29 6.54 5.72
CA SER A 383 -7.56 7.27 4.67
C SER A 383 -6.18 6.67 4.36
N PHE A 384 -5.39 6.33 5.37
CA PHE A 384 -4.05 5.78 5.15
C PHE A 384 -4.06 4.42 4.50
N LYS A 385 -4.99 3.57 4.88
CA LYS A 385 -5.24 2.28 4.23
C LYS A 385 -5.54 2.45 2.75
N THR A 386 -6.44 3.38 2.43
CA THR A 386 -6.82 3.68 1.05
C THR A 386 -5.65 4.24 0.24
N LEU A 387 -4.86 5.16 0.81
CA LEU A 387 -3.69 5.72 0.14
C LEU A 387 -2.60 4.67 -0.09
N TYR A 388 -2.34 3.82 0.90
CA TYR A 388 -1.37 2.74 0.75
C TYR A 388 -1.77 1.78 -0.37
N ALA A 389 -3.02 1.34 -0.41
CA ALA A 389 -3.53 0.44 -1.44
C ALA A 389 -3.45 1.05 -2.86
N ARG A 390 -3.62 2.37 -3.00
CA ARG A 390 -3.44 3.08 -4.27
C ARG A 390 -1.97 3.24 -4.64
N ALA A 391 -1.12 3.55 -3.65
CA ALA A 391 0.30 3.79 -3.86
C ALA A 391 1.06 2.48 -4.16
N VAL A 392 0.64 1.38 -3.54
CA VAL A 392 1.26 0.06 -3.63
C VAL A 392 0.19 -0.95 -4.09
N PRO A 393 -0.29 -0.84 -5.33
CA PRO A 393 -1.35 -1.72 -5.81
C PRO A 393 -0.89 -3.18 -5.75
N PRO A 394 -1.74 -4.10 -5.25
CA PRO A 394 -1.48 -5.51 -5.36
C PRO A 394 -1.38 -5.85 -6.86
N ARG A 395 -0.27 -6.41 -7.28
CA ARG A 395 -0.13 -6.92 -8.64
C ARG A 395 -0.85 -8.26 -8.69
N LEU A 396 -2.08 -8.24 -9.18
CA LEU A 396 -2.76 -9.46 -9.59
C LEU A 396 -2.04 -9.97 -10.85
N SER A 397 -1.30 -11.07 -10.73
CA SER A 397 -0.90 -11.87 -11.88
C SER A 397 -2.16 -12.50 -12.46
N ARG A 398 -2.43 -12.27 -13.73
CA ARG A 398 -3.41 -13.03 -14.50
C ARG A 398 -2.78 -14.30 -15.02
#